data_001e2939d2376f796f62d87621b1d493
#
_entry.id   001e2939d2376f796f62d87621b1d493
#
_cell.length_a   1.000
_cell.length_b   1.000
_cell.length_c   1.000
_cell.angle_alpha   90.00
_cell.angle_beta   90.00
_cell.angle_gamma   90.00
#
_symmetry.space_group_name_H-M   'P 1'
#
loop_
_entity.id
_entity.type
_entity.pdbx_description
1 polymer ?
#
loop_
_entity_poly.entity_id
_entity_poly.type
_entity_poly.pdbx_seq_one_letter_code
_entity_poly.pdbx_strand_id
1 'polypeptide(L)'
;MKELLNMLTLEMIQEAKEAMKEIARKTPLDPAPKLGHNVYIKAENLQLTGSFKLRGAYNKIRSLTEEEASRGVIACSAGNHAQGVAISAARLGIKSIICMPAGAPMSKVEATKAYGAEVVLVPGVYDDAAREAERLTRENGYTFAHPFNDPYVIAGQGTIGLEILEQLPEVEQVVVPIGGGGLISGIAVAIKTLKPSCRIIGVQAAGAASMYTSQRQGNPIELESVSTIADGIAVKKPGDLTFELCRRYVDEIVTVNEDEIASAILRLMEEQKTVAEGAGATPVAAVIFGRVDTTKLKTVCLVSGGNVDVTTLSRVITKGLSKSGRIVEISTKVTDKPGSLMQLLQIISDSGANIVSISHSREDRHSDVGACIVTMVLETRNQAHIQQIEMELTAHRYHLMNR
;
A
#
# COMPACT_ATOMS: atom_id res chain seq x y z
N MET A 1 7.02 11.53 -28.78
CA MET A 1 6.49 10.16 -28.50
C MET A 1 7.51 9.06 -28.75
N LYS A 2 8.07 8.87 -29.97
CA LYS A 2 9.13 7.87 -30.22
C LYS A 2 10.39 8.11 -29.37
N GLU A 3 10.80 9.35 -29.16
CA GLU A 3 11.96 9.70 -28.33
C GLU A 3 11.78 9.33 -26.86
N LEU A 4 10.61 9.62 -26.26
CA LEU A 4 10.29 9.24 -24.87
C LEU A 4 10.34 7.73 -24.65
N LEU A 5 9.84 6.94 -25.60
CA LEU A 5 9.86 5.47 -25.49
C LEU A 5 11.26 4.86 -25.65
N ASN A 6 12.16 5.54 -26.34
CA ASN A 6 13.55 5.12 -26.47
C ASN A 6 14.40 5.50 -25.24
N MET A 7 13.86 6.25 -24.28
CA MET A 7 14.56 6.61 -23.04
C MET A 7 14.72 5.44 -22.06
N LEU A 8 13.95 4.33 -22.21
CA LEU A 8 14.06 3.15 -21.39
C LEU A 8 14.21 1.91 -22.28
N THR A 9 15.30 1.17 -22.11
CA THR A 9 15.58 -0.06 -22.86
C THR A 9 15.75 -1.26 -21.91
N LEU A 10 15.69 -2.47 -22.44
CA LEU A 10 15.97 -3.69 -21.68
C LEU A 10 17.41 -3.72 -21.16
N GLU A 11 18.35 -3.22 -21.97
CA GLU A 11 19.77 -3.15 -21.60
C GLU A 11 19.98 -2.30 -20.36
N MET A 12 19.33 -1.13 -20.26
CA MET A 12 19.37 -0.28 -19.05
C MET A 12 18.85 -1.04 -17.80
N ILE A 13 17.81 -1.87 -17.96
CA ILE A 13 17.26 -2.67 -16.87
C ILE A 13 18.22 -3.79 -16.48
N GLN A 14 18.91 -4.41 -17.45
CA GLN A 14 19.91 -5.43 -17.21
C GLN A 14 21.14 -4.85 -16.50
N GLU A 15 21.64 -3.69 -16.93
CA GLU A 15 22.70 -2.96 -16.26
C GLU A 15 22.32 -2.58 -14.83
N ALA A 16 21.07 -2.09 -14.62
CA ALA A 16 20.55 -1.82 -13.30
C ALA A 16 20.54 -3.09 -12.44
N LYS A 17 20.19 -4.26 -12.99
CA LYS A 17 20.19 -5.53 -12.26
C LYS A 17 21.58 -5.92 -11.76
N GLU A 18 22.61 -5.76 -12.57
CA GLU A 18 23.97 -6.01 -12.13
C GLU A 18 24.35 -5.09 -10.95
N ALA A 19 24.00 -3.80 -11.05
CA ALA A 19 24.23 -2.85 -9.97
C ALA A 19 23.46 -3.16 -8.67
N MET A 20 22.27 -3.78 -8.77
CA MET A 20 21.48 -4.16 -7.58
C MET A 20 22.18 -5.20 -6.70
N LYS A 21 23.12 -5.99 -7.22
CA LYS A 21 23.87 -6.97 -6.43
C LYS A 21 24.62 -6.36 -5.25
N GLU A 22 24.93 -5.06 -5.32
CA GLU A 22 25.66 -4.34 -4.28
C GLU A 22 24.78 -3.88 -3.12
N ILE A 23 23.45 -3.74 -3.33
CA ILE A 23 22.59 -3.11 -2.34
C ILE A 23 21.25 -3.81 -2.15
N ALA A 24 20.63 -4.33 -3.21
CA ALA A 24 19.27 -4.87 -3.11
C ALA A 24 19.27 -6.37 -2.79
N ARG A 25 18.30 -6.79 -1.99
CA ARG A 25 18.02 -8.21 -1.80
C ARG A 25 17.22 -8.73 -2.99
N LYS A 26 17.53 -9.96 -3.45
CA LYS A 26 16.62 -10.73 -4.28
C LYS A 26 15.48 -11.20 -3.41
N THR A 27 14.34 -10.52 -3.50
CA THR A 27 13.19 -10.79 -2.63
C THR A 27 12.52 -12.12 -2.98
N PRO A 28 11.86 -12.78 -2.01
CA PRO A 28 11.14 -14.03 -2.27
C PRO A 28 10.02 -13.86 -3.31
N LEU A 29 9.77 -14.95 -4.03
CA LEU A 29 8.58 -15.16 -4.84
C LEU A 29 7.97 -16.49 -4.41
N ASP A 30 6.93 -16.43 -3.58
CA ASP A 30 6.38 -17.59 -2.90
C ASP A 30 4.93 -17.89 -3.34
N PRO A 31 4.54 -19.18 -3.44
CA PRO A 31 3.17 -19.57 -3.69
C PRO A 31 2.24 -19.07 -2.59
N ALA A 32 1.04 -18.59 -2.97
CA ALA A 32 0.01 -18.10 -2.07
C ALA A 32 -1.34 -18.81 -2.29
N PRO A 33 -1.42 -20.14 -2.04
CA PRO A 33 -2.59 -20.95 -2.43
C PRO A 33 -3.88 -20.55 -1.71
N LYS A 34 -3.80 -19.88 -0.55
CA LYS A 34 -4.97 -19.34 0.15
C LYS A 34 -5.57 -18.11 -0.53
N LEU A 35 -4.80 -17.42 -1.36
CA LEU A 35 -5.28 -16.30 -2.17
C LEU A 35 -5.82 -16.77 -3.53
N GLY A 36 -5.38 -17.95 -4.00
CA GLY A 36 -5.78 -18.57 -5.25
C GLY A 36 -4.78 -19.66 -5.67
N HIS A 37 -5.26 -20.73 -6.31
CA HIS A 37 -4.44 -21.89 -6.64
C HIS A 37 -3.18 -21.54 -7.46
N ASN A 38 -3.29 -20.58 -8.39
CA ASN A 38 -2.23 -20.15 -9.28
C ASN A 38 -1.60 -18.80 -8.87
N VAL A 39 -1.77 -18.37 -7.62
CA VAL A 39 -1.30 -17.07 -7.13
C VAL A 39 0.04 -17.21 -6.42
N TYR A 40 0.96 -16.30 -6.76
CA TYR A 40 2.28 -16.15 -6.16
C TYR A 40 2.46 -14.71 -5.66
N ILE A 41 3.28 -14.51 -4.65
CA ILE A 41 3.62 -13.18 -4.12
C ILE A 41 5.09 -12.90 -4.35
N LYS A 42 5.40 -11.79 -5.02
CA LYS A 42 6.72 -11.17 -5.04
C LYS A 42 6.81 -10.15 -3.91
N ALA A 43 7.65 -10.42 -2.91
CA ALA A 43 7.62 -9.74 -1.62
C ALA A 43 8.63 -8.57 -1.52
N GLU A 44 8.41 -7.46 -2.24
CA GLU A 44 9.25 -6.26 -2.15
C GLU A 44 9.09 -5.51 -0.81
N ASN A 45 8.08 -5.82 0.00
CA ASN A 45 7.99 -5.38 1.39
C ASN A 45 9.11 -5.95 2.29
N LEU A 46 9.82 -6.99 1.85
CA LEU A 46 10.98 -7.56 2.53
C LEU A 46 12.32 -6.99 2.03
N GLN A 47 12.33 -5.98 1.17
CA GLN A 47 13.52 -5.27 0.74
C GLN A 47 14.15 -4.52 1.93
N LEU A 48 15.42 -4.11 1.86
CA LEU A 48 16.18 -3.47 2.95
C LEU A 48 15.46 -2.29 3.61
N THR A 49 14.79 -1.45 2.79
CA THR A 49 14.01 -0.30 3.28
C THR A 49 12.53 -0.60 3.47
N GLY A 50 12.14 -1.89 3.44
CA GLY A 50 10.74 -2.29 3.50
C GLY A 50 9.93 -1.97 2.24
N SER A 51 10.57 -1.62 1.11
CA SER A 51 9.91 -1.35 -0.17
C SER A 51 10.85 -1.41 -1.37
N PHE A 52 10.28 -1.56 -2.55
CA PHE A 52 10.98 -1.59 -3.84
C PHE A 52 11.75 -0.30 -4.19
N LYS A 53 11.44 0.81 -3.56
CA LYS A 53 11.95 2.16 -3.93
C LYS A 53 13.46 2.27 -3.91
N LEU A 54 14.13 1.48 -3.09
CA LEU A 54 15.58 1.36 -3.06
C LEU A 54 16.18 1.11 -4.46
N ARG A 55 15.56 0.23 -5.25
CA ARG A 55 16.11 -0.20 -6.55
C ARG A 55 16.25 0.97 -7.53
N GLY A 56 15.17 1.73 -7.71
CA GLY A 56 15.19 2.90 -8.62
C GLY A 56 16.04 4.05 -8.08
N ALA A 57 15.98 4.31 -6.78
CA ALA A 57 16.78 5.36 -6.16
C ALA A 57 18.28 5.07 -6.30
N TYR A 58 18.73 3.86 -6.00
CA TYR A 58 20.12 3.48 -6.14
C TYR A 58 20.60 3.56 -7.60
N ASN A 59 19.82 3.04 -8.55
CA ASN A 59 20.18 3.09 -9.96
C ASN A 59 20.31 4.53 -10.50
N LYS A 60 19.42 5.43 -10.06
CA LYS A 60 19.50 6.86 -10.39
C LYS A 60 20.72 7.52 -9.79
N ILE A 61 20.98 7.35 -8.50
CA ILE A 61 22.08 8.02 -7.81
C ILE A 61 23.43 7.51 -8.30
N ARG A 62 23.55 6.22 -8.63
CA ARG A 62 24.74 5.64 -9.22
C ARG A 62 25.05 6.17 -10.62
N SER A 63 24.04 6.60 -11.37
CA SER A 63 24.20 7.12 -12.73
C SER A 63 24.65 8.58 -12.81
N LEU A 64 24.83 9.24 -11.68
CA LEU A 64 25.26 10.64 -11.64
C LEU A 64 26.72 10.78 -12.12
N THR A 65 26.99 11.88 -12.79
CA THR A 65 28.36 12.30 -13.09
C THR A 65 29.08 12.68 -11.79
N GLU A 66 30.42 12.72 -11.81
CA GLU A 66 31.20 13.14 -10.65
C GLU A 66 30.81 14.56 -10.20
N GLU A 67 30.53 15.46 -11.12
CA GLU A 67 30.09 16.82 -10.84
C GLU A 67 28.72 16.84 -10.14
N GLU A 68 27.72 16.10 -10.63
CA GLU A 68 26.41 15.97 -10.00
C GLU A 68 26.50 15.32 -8.62
N ALA A 69 27.29 14.24 -8.50
CA ALA A 69 27.52 13.54 -7.23
C ALA A 69 28.18 14.45 -6.19
N SER A 70 29.13 15.31 -6.59
CA SER A 70 29.81 16.24 -5.67
C SER A 70 28.84 17.28 -5.08
N ARG A 71 27.82 17.69 -5.82
CA ARG A 71 26.79 18.62 -5.33
C ARG A 71 25.79 17.91 -4.42
N GLY A 72 25.48 16.64 -4.69
CA GLY A 72 24.53 15.84 -3.93
C GLY A 72 23.16 15.73 -4.57
N VAL A 73 22.28 14.98 -3.89
CA VAL A 73 20.91 14.70 -4.38
C VAL A 73 19.86 15.27 -3.43
N ILE A 74 18.71 15.61 -4.01
CA ILE A 74 17.54 16.06 -3.26
C ILE A 74 16.28 15.31 -3.71
N ALA A 75 15.36 15.04 -2.77
CA ALA A 75 14.04 14.51 -3.10
C ALA A 75 12.96 15.14 -2.22
N CYS A 76 11.72 15.11 -2.70
CA CYS A 76 10.54 15.42 -1.90
C CYS A 76 9.74 14.15 -1.67
N SER A 77 9.71 13.66 -0.43
CA SER A 77 8.94 12.49 -0.04
C SER A 77 8.96 12.29 1.47
N ALA A 78 7.81 11.96 2.07
CA ALA A 78 7.72 11.54 3.46
C ALA A 78 7.54 10.01 3.63
N GLY A 79 7.85 9.22 2.58
CA GLY A 79 7.61 7.77 2.58
C GLY A 79 8.77 6.95 2.01
N ASN A 80 8.43 5.88 1.31
CA ASN A 80 9.38 4.89 0.79
C ASN A 80 10.49 5.46 -0.10
N HIS A 81 10.19 6.50 -0.89
CA HIS A 81 11.17 7.11 -1.77
C HIS A 81 12.25 7.86 -0.99
N ALA A 82 11.87 8.55 0.09
CA ALA A 82 12.80 9.24 0.98
C ALA A 82 13.86 8.29 1.53
N GLN A 83 13.42 7.16 2.08
CA GLN A 83 14.32 6.13 2.63
C GLN A 83 15.19 5.49 1.53
N GLY A 84 14.59 5.23 0.35
CA GLY A 84 15.33 4.70 -0.80
C GLY A 84 16.46 5.63 -1.25
N VAL A 85 16.20 6.95 -1.35
CA VAL A 85 17.22 7.95 -1.69
C VAL A 85 18.27 8.06 -0.60
N ALA A 86 17.86 8.14 0.67
CA ALA A 86 18.78 8.29 1.80
C ALA A 86 19.81 7.16 1.87
N ILE A 87 19.36 5.90 1.90
CA ILE A 87 20.27 4.74 1.97
C ILE A 87 21.14 4.61 0.72
N SER A 88 20.61 4.93 -0.46
CA SER A 88 21.35 4.84 -1.72
C SER A 88 22.46 5.88 -1.77
N ALA A 89 22.18 7.11 -1.39
CA ALA A 89 23.16 8.19 -1.34
C ALA A 89 24.24 7.89 -0.30
N ALA A 90 23.86 7.47 0.91
CA ALA A 90 24.81 7.09 1.95
C ALA A 90 25.74 5.94 1.51
N ARG A 91 25.20 4.92 0.80
CA ARG A 91 25.99 3.80 0.27
C ARG A 91 27.04 4.24 -0.74
N LEU A 92 26.75 5.30 -1.49
CA LEU A 92 27.62 5.85 -2.54
C LEU A 92 28.48 7.04 -2.03
N GLY A 93 28.37 7.42 -0.76
CA GLY A 93 29.11 8.54 -0.18
C GLY A 93 28.65 9.91 -0.69
N ILE A 94 27.40 10.01 -1.17
CA ILE A 94 26.81 11.22 -1.76
C ILE A 94 25.90 11.90 -0.72
N LYS A 95 25.97 13.24 -0.60
CA LYS A 95 25.07 14.02 0.25
C LYS A 95 23.65 13.89 -0.26
N SER A 96 22.68 13.65 0.66
CA SER A 96 21.26 13.64 0.34
C SER A 96 20.44 14.54 1.23
N ILE A 97 19.49 15.26 0.63
CA ILE A 97 18.55 16.14 1.29
C ILE A 97 17.13 15.67 0.97
N ILE A 98 16.29 15.56 1.99
CA ILE A 98 14.91 15.14 1.81
C ILE A 98 13.98 16.20 2.39
N CYS A 99 13.21 16.83 1.50
CA CYS A 99 12.14 17.75 1.89
C CYS A 99 10.88 16.97 2.24
N MET A 100 10.31 17.24 3.43
CA MET A 100 9.08 16.61 3.93
C MET A 100 8.14 17.68 4.49
N PRO A 101 6.81 17.50 4.39
CA PRO A 101 5.88 18.32 5.16
C PRO A 101 6.17 18.23 6.65
N ALA A 102 6.04 19.34 7.38
CA ALA A 102 6.27 19.38 8.83
C ALA A 102 5.32 18.44 9.62
N GLY A 103 4.16 18.11 9.04
CA GLY A 103 3.21 17.13 9.59
C GLY A 103 3.55 15.66 9.29
N ALA A 104 4.69 15.36 8.69
CA ALA A 104 5.10 13.97 8.42
C ALA A 104 5.26 13.17 9.73
N PRO A 105 4.87 11.89 9.77
CA PRO A 105 5.05 11.04 10.95
C PRO A 105 6.52 11.00 11.40
N MET A 106 6.77 11.23 12.69
CA MET A 106 8.13 11.25 13.25
C MET A 106 8.90 9.97 12.99
N SER A 107 8.22 8.82 12.99
CA SER A 107 8.84 7.53 12.65
C SER A 107 9.47 7.53 11.24
N LYS A 108 8.80 8.15 10.26
CA LYS A 108 9.31 8.27 8.87
C LYS A 108 10.46 9.27 8.78
N VAL A 109 10.40 10.37 9.54
CA VAL A 109 11.48 11.38 9.63
C VAL A 109 12.74 10.74 10.20
N GLU A 110 12.63 10.08 11.36
CA GLU A 110 13.77 9.47 12.04
C GLU A 110 14.34 8.28 11.24
N ALA A 111 13.51 7.47 10.62
CA ALA A 111 13.99 6.41 9.73
C ALA A 111 14.82 6.96 8.55
N THR A 112 14.39 8.10 7.96
CA THR A 112 15.15 8.74 6.86
C THR A 112 16.48 9.30 7.35
N LYS A 113 16.50 9.97 8.50
CA LYS A 113 17.75 10.45 9.12
C LYS A 113 18.69 9.31 9.50
N ALA A 114 18.15 8.19 10.00
CA ALA A 114 18.96 7.01 10.35
C ALA A 114 19.69 6.42 9.13
N TYR A 115 19.18 6.62 7.93
CA TYR A 115 19.87 6.28 6.68
C TYR A 115 20.87 7.35 6.21
N GLY A 116 21.11 8.43 6.99
CA GLY A 116 22.15 9.41 6.73
C GLY A 116 21.72 10.65 5.92
N ALA A 117 20.43 10.83 5.62
CA ALA A 117 19.95 12.01 4.92
C ALA A 117 19.73 13.22 5.85
N GLU A 118 20.00 14.41 5.34
CA GLU A 118 19.52 15.66 5.91
C GLU A 118 18.02 15.82 5.61
N VAL A 119 17.19 16.03 6.66
CA VAL A 119 15.75 16.21 6.49
C VAL A 119 15.37 17.65 6.72
N VAL A 120 14.73 18.25 5.72
CA VAL A 120 14.17 19.61 5.76
C VAL A 120 12.65 19.49 5.94
N LEU A 121 12.16 19.89 7.13
CA LEU A 121 10.74 19.93 7.44
C LEU A 121 10.13 21.26 6.98
N VAL A 122 9.19 21.19 6.06
CA VAL A 122 8.56 22.36 5.42
C VAL A 122 7.13 22.54 5.97
N PRO A 123 6.77 23.73 6.50
CA PRO A 123 5.40 24.01 6.88
C PRO A 123 4.43 23.86 5.69
N GLY A 124 3.26 23.25 5.92
CA GLY A 124 2.24 23.04 4.89
C GLY A 124 2.13 21.59 4.45
N VAL A 125 1.73 21.37 3.19
CA VAL A 125 1.43 20.07 2.58
C VAL A 125 2.56 19.61 1.64
N TYR A 126 2.34 18.48 0.96
CA TYR A 126 3.33 17.91 0.04
C TYR A 126 3.79 18.90 -1.05
N ASP A 127 2.87 19.69 -1.60
CA ASP A 127 3.18 20.65 -2.67
C ASP A 127 4.10 21.78 -2.18
N ASP A 128 4.03 22.14 -0.90
CA ASP A 128 4.94 23.12 -0.28
C ASP A 128 6.36 22.53 -0.14
N ALA A 129 6.46 21.30 0.29
CA ALA A 129 7.74 20.59 0.38
C ALA A 129 8.37 20.36 -1.01
N ALA A 130 7.54 20.11 -2.04
CA ALA A 130 8.00 19.98 -3.40
C ALA A 130 8.57 21.30 -3.94
N ARG A 131 7.89 22.43 -3.71
CA ARG A 131 8.40 23.76 -4.08
C ARG A 131 9.71 24.10 -3.39
N GLU A 132 9.85 23.74 -2.13
CA GLU A 132 11.11 23.94 -1.40
C GLU A 132 12.25 23.07 -1.97
N ALA A 133 11.97 21.81 -2.30
CA ALA A 133 12.95 20.95 -2.95
C ALA A 133 13.40 21.52 -4.31
N GLU A 134 12.46 22.05 -5.10
CA GLU A 134 12.79 22.73 -6.36
C GLU A 134 13.63 24.00 -6.15
N ARG A 135 13.30 24.81 -5.12
CA ARG A 135 14.08 26.01 -4.77
C ARG A 135 15.53 25.62 -4.43
N LEU A 136 15.70 24.67 -3.54
CA LEU A 136 17.02 24.18 -3.11
C LEU A 136 17.81 23.55 -4.28
N THR A 137 17.11 22.86 -5.19
CA THR A 137 17.71 22.33 -6.42
C THR A 137 18.33 23.45 -7.25
N ARG A 138 17.59 24.54 -7.51
CA ARG A 138 18.08 25.67 -8.31
C ARG A 138 19.22 26.43 -7.63
N GLU A 139 19.14 26.65 -6.32
CA GLU A 139 20.12 27.45 -5.57
C GLU A 139 21.46 26.72 -5.36
N ASN A 140 21.41 25.40 -5.16
CA ASN A 140 22.59 24.63 -4.78
C ASN A 140 23.06 23.66 -5.89
N GLY A 141 22.33 23.55 -6.98
CA GLY A 141 22.66 22.65 -8.08
C GLY A 141 22.51 21.17 -7.74
N TYR A 142 21.71 20.81 -6.72
CA TYR A 142 21.42 19.40 -6.39
C TYR A 142 20.74 18.68 -7.54
N THR A 143 20.99 17.40 -7.70
CA THR A 143 20.23 16.55 -8.62
C THR A 143 18.94 16.10 -7.97
N PHE A 144 17.79 16.45 -8.57
CA PHE A 144 16.50 16.02 -8.10
C PHE A 144 16.24 14.54 -8.43
N ALA A 145 16.09 13.72 -7.41
CA ALA A 145 15.76 12.29 -7.55
C ALA A 145 14.22 12.11 -7.65
N HIS A 146 13.70 12.09 -8.88
CA HIS A 146 12.26 11.97 -9.11
C HIS A 146 11.73 10.59 -8.66
N PRO A 147 10.57 10.50 -7.97
CA PRO A 147 10.09 9.24 -7.38
C PRO A 147 9.62 8.17 -8.39
N PHE A 148 9.38 8.53 -9.67
CA PHE A 148 8.86 7.61 -10.70
C PHE A 148 9.08 8.03 -12.16
N ASN A 149 9.18 9.32 -12.50
CA ASN A 149 9.23 9.79 -13.88
C ASN A 149 10.68 10.11 -14.33
N ASP A 150 11.56 9.13 -14.17
CA ASP A 150 12.98 9.20 -14.55
C ASP A 150 13.39 7.83 -15.12
N PRO A 151 14.06 7.76 -16.28
CA PRO A 151 14.39 6.50 -16.95
C PRO A 151 15.32 5.60 -16.11
N TYR A 152 16.26 6.15 -15.36
CA TYR A 152 17.14 5.38 -14.48
C TYR A 152 16.37 4.83 -13.26
N VAL A 153 15.44 5.63 -12.71
CA VAL A 153 14.54 5.15 -11.63
C VAL A 153 13.68 4.00 -12.15
N ILE A 154 13.07 4.17 -13.32
CA ILE A 154 12.21 3.16 -13.93
C ILE A 154 13.01 1.88 -14.25
N ALA A 155 14.24 2.01 -14.78
CA ALA A 155 15.12 0.87 -15.05
C ALA A 155 15.44 0.07 -13.79
N GLY A 156 15.75 0.76 -12.69
CA GLY A 156 15.97 0.11 -11.38
C GLY A 156 14.75 -0.68 -10.90
N GLN A 157 13.55 -0.14 -11.06
CA GLN A 157 12.30 -0.85 -10.72
C GLN A 157 12.05 -2.04 -11.64
N GLY A 158 12.45 -1.94 -12.91
CA GLY A 158 12.33 -3.01 -13.90
C GLY A 158 13.09 -4.29 -13.55
N THR A 159 14.11 -4.18 -12.69
CA THR A 159 14.87 -5.34 -12.21
C THR A 159 14.00 -6.39 -11.52
N ILE A 160 12.86 -5.97 -10.92
CA ILE A 160 11.87 -6.88 -10.33
C ILE A 160 11.25 -7.77 -11.40
N GLY A 161 10.97 -7.23 -12.59
CA GLY A 161 10.46 -8.02 -13.72
C GLY A 161 11.42 -9.11 -14.16
N LEU A 162 12.72 -8.81 -14.19
CA LEU A 162 13.76 -9.81 -14.48
C LEU A 162 13.84 -10.89 -13.38
N GLU A 163 13.75 -10.50 -12.11
CA GLU A 163 13.72 -11.46 -11.00
C GLU A 163 12.49 -12.37 -11.05
N ILE A 164 11.30 -11.82 -11.39
CA ILE A 164 10.07 -12.61 -11.56
C ILE A 164 10.25 -13.67 -12.64
N LEU A 165 10.77 -13.30 -13.81
CA LEU A 165 11.01 -14.25 -14.90
C LEU A 165 12.05 -15.33 -14.56
N GLU A 166 13.04 -15.01 -13.72
CA GLU A 166 14.01 -15.99 -13.24
C GLU A 166 13.44 -16.94 -12.19
N GLN A 167 12.61 -16.43 -11.27
CA GLN A 167 12.05 -17.20 -10.15
C GLN A 167 10.84 -18.04 -10.57
N LEU A 168 10.09 -17.57 -11.57
CA LEU A 168 8.91 -18.24 -12.12
C LEU A 168 8.89 -18.09 -13.66
N PRO A 169 9.72 -18.86 -14.41
CA PRO A 169 9.78 -18.73 -15.86
C PRO A 169 8.44 -18.94 -16.59
N GLU A 170 7.56 -19.72 -15.98
CA GLU A 170 6.21 -20.00 -16.49
C GLU A 170 5.15 -18.96 -16.09
N VAL A 171 5.50 -17.82 -15.47
CA VAL A 171 4.55 -16.76 -15.16
C VAL A 171 3.77 -16.30 -16.39
N GLU A 172 2.45 -16.16 -16.26
CA GLU A 172 1.56 -15.78 -17.36
C GLU A 172 0.88 -14.42 -17.12
N GLN A 173 0.88 -13.97 -15.86
CA GLN A 173 0.26 -12.71 -15.48
C GLN A 173 1.00 -12.08 -14.29
N VAL A 174 1.22 -10.77 -14.33
CA VAL A 174 1.80 -10.01 -13.22
C VAL A 174 0.91 -8.83 -12.88
N VAL A 175 0.55 -8.72 -11.60
CA VAL A 175 -0.35 -7.68 -11.06
C VAL A 175 0.48 -6.71 -10.22
N VAL A 176 0.48 -5.42 -10.59
CA VAL A 176 1.40 -4.41 -10.07
C VAL A 176 0.64 -3.17 -9.61
N PRO A 177 0.95 -2.60 -8.42
CA PRO A 177 0.33 -1.35 -7.98
C PRO A 177 0.82 -0.17 -8.82
N ILE A 178 -0.09 0.79 -9.08
CA ILE A 178 0.22 2.01 -9.83
C ILE A 178 -0.05 3.25 -8.96
N GLY A 179 1.01 4.02 -8.69
CA GLY A 179 0.90 5.44 -8.35
C GLY A 179 1.23 6.29 -9.57
N GLY A 180 2.40 6.91 -9.62
CA GLY A 180 2.88 7.66 -10.78
C GLY A 180 3.34 6.82 -11.98
N GLY A 181 3.34 5.49 -11.89
CA GLY A 181 3.59 4.57 -13.00
C GLY A 181 5.01 4.01 -13.13
N GLY A 182 6.00 4.49 -12.35
CA GLY A 182 7.41 4.09 -12.55
C GLY A 182 7.68 2.60 -12.31
N LEU A 183 7.05 1.99 -11.31
CA LEU A 183 7.20 0.59 -10.97
C LEU A 183 6.68 -0.31 -12.10
N ILE A 184 5.42 -0.13 -12.46
CA ILE A 184 4.79 -0.96 -13.49
C ILE A 184 5.44 -0.76 -14.86
N SER A 185 5.87 0.47 -15.19
CA SER A 185 6.56 0.76 -16.44
C SER A 185 7.84 -0.05 -16.57
N GLY A 186 8.68 -0.07 -15.54
CA GLY A 186 9.93 -0.83 -15.56
C GLY A 186 9.67 -2.34 -15.67
N ILE A 187 8.76 -2.88 -14.87
CA ILE A 187 8.37 -4.29 -14.89
C ILE A 187 7.79 -4.68 -16.26
N ALA A 188 6.89 -3.84 -16.79
CA ALA A 188 6.23 -4.10 -18.07
C ALA A 188 7.22 -4.12 -19.24
N VAL A 189 8.15 -3.16 -19.31
CA VAL A 189 9.20 -3.15 -20.34
C VAL A 189 10.07 -4.41 -20.25
N ALA A 190 10.53 -4.79 -19.06
CA ALA A 190 11.35 -5.98 -18.86
C ALA A 190 10.61 -7.25 -19.30
N ILE A 191 9.39 -7.45 -18.81
CA ILE A 191 8.61 -8.67 -19.07
C ILE A 191 8.13 -8.72 -20.51
N LYS A 192 7.53 -7.66 -21.04
CA LYS A 192 6.98 -7.65 -22.40
C LYS A 192 8.06 -7.78 -23.47
N THR A 193 9.28 -7.34 -23.21
CA THR A 193 10.41 -7.52 -24.12
C THR A 193 10.88 -8.99 -24.16
N LEU A 194 10.95 -9.65 -22.99
CA LEU A 194 11.45 -11.03 -22.89
C LEU A 194 10.36 -12.10 -23.04
N LYS A 195 9.14 -11.79 -22.60
CA LYS A 195 7.98 -12.69 -22.64
C LYS A 195 6.70 -11.92 -23.01
N PRO A 196 6.51 -11.56 -24.30
CA PRO A 196 5.38 -10.71 -24.76
C PRO A 196 4.00 -11.28 -24.41
N SER A 197 3.87 -12.60 -24.26
CA SER A 197 2.62 -13.27 -23.91
C SER A 197 2.20 -13.08 -22.46
N CYS A 198 3.11 -12.71 -21.55
CA CYS A 198 2.78 -12.48 -20.16
C CYS A 198 1.95 -11.19 -20.00
N ARG A 199 0.79 -11.29 -19.35
CA ARG A 199 -0.09 -10.16 -19.13
C ARG A 199 0.41 -9.28 -17.97
N ILE A 200 0.33 -7.98 -18.15
CA ILE A 200 0.68 -6.98 -17.12
C ILE A 200 -0.58 -6.22 -16.74
N ILE A 201 -1.02 -6.39 -15.50
CA ILE A 201 -2.22 -5.72 -14.98
C ILE A 201 -1.80 -4.72 -13.92
N GLY A 202 -2.23 -3.47 -14.10
CA GLY A 202 -2.06 -2.40 -13.15
C GLY A 202 -3.22 -2.31 -12.18
N VAL A 203 -2.95 -1.97 -10.90
CA VAL A 203 -3.99 -1.75 -9.91
C VAL A 203 -3.81 -0.38 -9.26
N GLN A 204 -4.89 0.40 -9.22
CA GLN A 204 -4.95 1.67 -8.50
C GLN A 204 -6.00 1.65 -7.40
N ALA A 205 -5.78 2.44 -6.36
CA ALA A 205 -6.84 2.77 -5.43
C ALA A 205 -7.89 3.63 -6.14
N ALA A 206 -9.18 3.33 -5.96
CA ALA A 206 -10.28 4.07 -6.60
C ALA A 206 -10.25 5.57 -6.26
N GLY A 207 -9.83 5.92 -5.03
CA GLY A 207 -9.66 7.31 -4.60
C GLY A 207 -8.40 8.01 -5.13
N ALA A 208 -7.56 7.35 -5.95
CA ALA A 208 -6.34 7.90 -6.54
C ALA A 208 -6.06 7.31 -7.95
N ALA A 209 -7.10 7.17 -8.79
CA ALA A 209 -7.06 6.47 -10.06
C ALA A 209 -6.58 7.36 -11.23
N SER A 210 -5.48 8.09 -11.06
CA SER A 210 -4.97 9.05 -12.04
C SER A 210 -4.53 8.42 -13.37
N MET A 211 -3.78 7.30 -13.33
CA MET A 211 -3.35 6.58 -14.53
C MET A 211 -4.52 5.92 -15.27
N TYR A 212 -5.46 5.31 -14.52
CA TYR A 212 -6.67 4.71 -15.08
C TYR A 212 -7.50 5.76 -15.85
N THR A 213 -7.72 6.92 -15.24
CA THR A 213 -8.43 8.04 -15.88
C THR A 213 -7.67 8.56 -17.10
N SER A 214 -6.34 8.74 -16.96
CA SER A 214 -5.48 9.22 -18.05
C SER A 214 -5.51 8.32 -19.27
N GLN A 215 -5.43 6.99 -19.09
CA GLN A 215 -5.49 6.05 -20.21
C GLN A 215 -6.84 6.09 -20.94
N ARG A 216 -7.94 6.24 -20.22
CA ARG A 216 -9.28 6.37 -20.84
C ARG A 216 -9.46 7.68 -21.60
N GLN A 217 -8.79 8.75 -21.20
CA GLN A 217 -8.85 10.05 -21.86
C GLN A 217 -7.76 10.25 -22.92
N GLY A 218 -6.77 9.35 -22.97
CA GLY A 218 -5.70 9.37 -23.96
C GLY A 218 -4.55 10.36 -23.69
N ASN A 219 -4.55 11.04 -22.54
CA ASN A 219 -3.52 11.98 -22.11
C ASN A 219 -3.36 12.01 -20.59
N PRO A 220 -2.21 12.40 -20.03
CA PRO A 220 -2.01 12.53 -18.60
C PRO A 220 -2.98 13.53 -17.97
N ILE A 221 -3.82 13.05 -17.05
CA ILE A 221 -4.82 13.85 -16.34
C ILE A 221 -4.38 14.05 -14.89
N GLU A 222 -4.54 15.27 -14.41
CA GLU A 222 -4.40 15.61 -13.01
C GLU A 222 -5.75 15.55 -12.30
N LEU A 223 -5.85 14.72 -11.24
CA LEU A 223 -7.04 14.64 -10.41
C LEU A 223 -7.12 15.86 -9.48
N GLU A 224 -8.30 16.38 -9.26
CA GLU A 224 -8.54 17.50 -8.32
C GLU A 224 -8.08 17.14 -6.90
N SER A 225 -8.40 15.92 -6.46
CA SER A 225 -8.03 15.40 -5.14
C SER A 225 -7.72 13.91 -5.19
N VAL A 226 -6.97 13.44 -4.20
CA VAL A 226 -6.72 12.02 -3.95
C VAL A 226 -6.97 11.72 -2.48
N SER A 227 -7.63 10.59 -2.21
CA SER A 227 -7.90 10.13 -0.85
C SER A 227 -7.86 8.60 -0.81
N THR A 228 -6.86 8.04 -0.15
CA THR A 228 -6.71 6.58 -0.01
C THR A 228 -5.79 6.23 1.16
N ILE A 229 -6.01 5.06 1.79
CA ILE A 229 -5.08 4.47 2.76
C ILE A 229 -3.81 3.93 2.10
N ALA A 230 -3.81 3.81 0.77
CA ALA A 230 -2.64 3.40 -0.02
C ALA A 230 -1.77 4.63 -0.36
N ASP A 231 -1.21 5.28 0.66
CA ASP A 231 -0.43 6.53 0.57
C ASP A 231 0.73 6.45 -0.44
N GLY A 232 1.39 5.29 -0.55
CA GLY A 232 2.48 5.05 -1.51
C GLY A 232 2.07 5.14 -2.99
N ILE A 233 0.76 5.12 -3.30
CA ILE A 233 0.22 5.29 -4.67
C ILE A 233 -0.77 6.46 -4.78
N ALA A 234 -0.89 7.32 -3.78
CA ALA A 234 -1.74 8.51 -3.78
C ALA A 234 -1.14 9.61 -4.67
N VAL A 235 -1.17 9.43 -5.98
CA VAL A 235 -0.56 10.33 -6.97
C VAL A 235 -1.63 10.99 -7.83
N LYS A 236 -1.67 12.35 -7.81
CA LYS A 236 -2.66 13.14 -8.56
C LYS A 236 -2.49 13.04 -10.07
N LYS A 237 -1.24 12.96 -10.56
CA LYS A 237 -0.94 12.96 -11.99
C LYS A 237 0.16 11.95 -12.31
N PRO A 238 -0.02 11.08 -13.32
CA PRO A 238 1.04 10.20 -13.79
C PRO A 238 2.16 11.02 -14.45
N GLY A 239 3.36 10.46 -14.53
CA GLY A 239 4.43 11.07 -15.30
C GLY A 239 4.20 10.92 -16.80
N ASP A 240 4.74 11.85 -17.61
CA ASP A 240 4.57 11.80 -19.06
C ASP A 240 5.24 10.54 -19.66
N LEU A 241 6.46 10.22 -19.23
CA LEU A 241 7.16 9.00 -19.66
C LEU A 241 6.43 7.74 -19.17
N THR A 242 6.02 7.69 -17.90
CA THR A 242 5.34 6.53 -17.36
C THR A 242 3.97 6.30 -17.96
N PHE A 243 3.25 7.37 -18.32
CA PHE A 243 1.99 7.27 -19.04
C PHE A 243 2.16 6.58 -20.40
N GLU A 244 3.15 7.02 -21.20
CA GLU A 244 3.42 6.44 -22.53
C GLU A 244 3.88 4.98 -22.43
N LEU A 245 4.71 4.64 -21.44
CA LEU A 245 5.14 3.27 -21.20
C LEU A 245 3.97 2.38 -20.76
N CYS A 246 3.11 2.86 -19.84
CA CYS A 246 1.91 2.12 -19.43
C CYS A 246 0.96 1.92 -20.62
N ARG A 247 0.75 2.94 -21.45
CA ARG A 247 -0.11 2.85 -22.63
C ARG A 247 0.37 1.78 -23.61
N ARG A 248 1.69 1.59 -23.72
CA ARG A 248 2.30 0.65 -24.67
C ARG A 248 2.41 -0.78 -24.14
N TYR A 249 2.70 -0.95 -22.84
CA TYR A 249 3.14 -2.24 -22.29
C TYR A 249 2.22 -2.83 -21.22
N VAL A 250 1.23 -2.08 -20.73
CA VAL A 250 0.26 -2.55 -19.72
C VAL A 250 -1.02 -2.97 -20.43
N ASP A 251 -1.45 -4.21 -20.19
CA ASP A 251 -2.61 -4.78 -20.88
C ASP A 251 -3.94 -4.29 -20.32
N GLU A 252 -3.99 -4.04 -19.00
CA GLU A 252 -5.21 -3.64 -18.31
C GLU A 252 -4.88 -2.86 -17.04
N ILE A 253 -5.76 -1.91 -16.67
CA ILE A 253 -5.71 -1.24 -15.36
C ILE A 253 -7.07 -1.41 -14.69
N VAL A 254 -7.06 -1.89 -13.45
CA VAL A 254 -8.25 -2.04 -12.61
C VAL A 254 -8.14 -1.17 -11.36
N THR A 255 -9.28 -0.95 -10.68
CA THR A 255 -9.31 -0.20 -9.43
C THR A 255 -9.88 -1.03 -8.30
N VAL A 256 -9.40 -0.77 -7.08
CA VAL A 256 -9.88 -1.36 -5.82
C VAL A 256 -10.25 -0.24 -4.84
N ASN A 257 -11.26 -0.46 -4.01
CA ASN A 257 -11.68 0.51 -3.01
C ASN A 257 -10.93 0.32 -1.67
N GLU A 258 -11.14 1.25 -0.72
CA GLU A 258 -10.46 1.27 0.57
C GLU A 258 -10.73 0.01 1.42
N ASP A 259 -11.94 -0.51 1.37
CA ASP A 259 -12.34 -1.70 2.11
C ASP A 259 -11.72 -2.98 1.53
N GLU A 260 -11.59 -3.04 0.21
CA GLU A 260 -10.90 -4.13 -0.50
C GLU A 260 -9.40 -4.12 -0.15
N ILE A 261 -8.78 -2.93 -0.10
CA ILE A 261 -7.37 -2.76 0.31
C ILE A 261 -7.18 -3.19 1.77
N ALA A 262 -8.02 -2.71 2.68
CA ALA A 262 -7.95 -3.06 4.09
C ALA A 262 -8.09 -4.57 4.32
N SER A 263 -9.03 -5.21 3.61
CA SER A 263 -9.23 -6.66 3.66
C SER A 263 -8.00 -7.43 3.14
N ALA A 264 -7.34 -6.93 2.09
CA ALA A 264 -6.14 -7.55 1.55
C ALA A 264 -4.94 -7.44 2.52
N ILE A 265 -4.79 -6.31 3.21
CA ILE A 265 -3.76 -6.16 4.27
C ILE A 265 -3.98 -7.22 5.35
N LEU A 266 -5.22 -7.38 5.83
CA LEU A 266 -5.53 -8.35 6.87
C LEU A 266 -5.25 -9.79 6.39
N ARG A 267 -5.66 -10.15 5.18
CA ARG A 267 -5.40 -11.48 4.61
C ARG A 267 -3.92 -11.77 4.41
N LEU A 268 -3.13 -10.78 3.99
CA LEU A 268 -1.67 -10.92 3.90
C LEU A 268 -1.05 -11.21 5.27
N MET A 269 -1.50 -10.55 6.33
CA MET A 269 -1.05 -10.81 7.69
C MET A 269 -1.48 -12.21 8.18
N GLU A 270 -2.75 -12.57 8.01
CA GLU A 270 -3.30 -13.84 8.54
C GLU A 270 -2.85 -15.06 7.74
N GLU A 271 -2.76 -14.96 6.42
CA GLU A 271 -2.54 -16.10 5.53
C GLU A 271 -1.11 -16.23 5.02
N GLN A 272 -0.44 -15.10 4.77
CA GLN A 272 0.93 -15.05 4.24
C GLN A 272 1.97 -14.69 5.31
N LYS A 273 1.53 -14.34 6.54
CA LYS A 273 2.39 -13.94 7.66
C LYS A 273 3.32 -12.76 7.32
N THR A 274 2.85 -11.88 6.45
CA THR A 274 3.60 -10.71 5.99
C THR A 274 2.82 -9.42 6.20
N VAL A 275 3.52 -8.33 6.50
CA VAL A 275 2.93 -6.99 6.63
C VAL A 275 3.10 -6.25 5.32
N ALA A 276 2.00 -5.75 4.77
CA ALA A 276 1.98 -4.90 3.60
C ALA A 276 1.34 -3.54 3.92
N GLU A 277 1.87 -2.48 3.34
CA GLU A 277 1.19 -1.18 3.30
C GLU A 277 0.04 -1.19 2.30
N GLY A 278 -0.85 -0.17 2.34
CA GLY A 278 -2.00 -0.10 1.44
C GLY A 278 -1.63 -0.25 -0.03
N ALA A 279 -0.57 0.44 -0.48
CA ALA A 279 -0.08 0.34 -1.86
C ALA A 279 0.35 -1.09 -2.23
N GLY A 280 1.07 -1.76 -1.33
CA GLY A 280 1.54 -3.14 -1.53
C GLY A 280 0.41 -4.17 -1.52
N ALA A 281 -0.71 -3.88 -0.88
CA ALA A 281 -1.85 -4.78 -0.78
C ALA A 281 -2.81 -4.70 -1.99
N THR A 282 -2.76 -3.64 -2.81
CA THR A 282 -3.72 -3.44 -3.92
C THR A 282 -3.73 -4.57 -4.95
N PRO A 283 -2.60 -5.21 -5.35
CA PRO A 283 -2.64 -6.36 -6.27
C PRO A 283 -3.38 -7.55 -5.68
N VAL A 284 -3.19 -7.81 -4.39
CA VAL A 284 -3.89 -8.89 -3.68
C VAL A 284 -5.38 -8.56 -3.55
N ALA A 285 -5.74 -7.30 -3.27
CA ALA A 285 -7.13 -6.84 -3.26
C ALA A 285 -7.81 -7.11 -4.62
N ALA A 286 -7.16 -6.78 -5.73
CA ALA A 286 -7.70 -7.01 -7.06
C ALA A 286 -7.98 -8.50 -7.35
N VAL A 287 -7.14 -9.39 -6.83
CA VAL A 287 -7.32 -10.85 -6.96
C VAL A 287 -8.46 -11.36 -6.08
N ILE A 288 -8.44 -11.08 -4.78
CA ILE A 288 -9.42 -11.66 -3.84
C ILE A 288 -10.84 -11.12 -4.03
N PHE A 289 -10.99 -9.95 -4.66
CA PHE A 289 -12.29 -9.37 -5.01
C PHE A 289 -12.68 -9.55 -6.49
N GLY A 290 -11.98 -10.45 -7.20
CA GLY A 290 -12.35 -10.87 -8.55
C GLY A 290 -12.20 -9.78 -9.62
N ARG A 291 -11.38 -8.75 -9.38
CA ARG A 291 -11.04 -7.74 -10.40
C ARG A 291 -10.05 -8.31 -11.42
N VAL A 292 -9.29 -9.32 -11.02
CA VAL A 292 -8.32 -10.04 -11.84
C VAL A 292 -8.61 -11.54 -11.76
N ASP A 293 -8.84 -12.18 -12.89
CA ASP A 293 -9.02 -13.63 -12.97
C ASP A 293 -7.68 -14.36 -12.87
N THR A 294 -7.55 -15.23 -11.89
CA THR A 294 -6.36 -16.06 -11.64
C THR A 294 -6.63 -17.56 -11.77
N THR A 295 -7.82 -17.96 -12.23
CA THR A 295 -8.24 -19.36 -12.24
C THR A 295 -7.40 -20.23 -13.15
N LYS A 296 -6.89 -19.68 -14.27
CA LYS A 296 -6.16 -20.42 -15.30
C LYS A 296 -4.72 -19.98 -15.46
N LEU A 297 -4.34 -18.78 -15.02
CA LEU A 297 -3.05 -18.18 -15.29
C LEU A 297 -2.18 -18.15 -14.02
N LYS A 298 -0.91 -18.57 -14.15
CA LYS A 298 0.08 -18.39 -13.09
C LYS A 298 0.32 -16.89 -12.88
N THR A 299 -0.19 -16.38 -11.79
CA THR A 299 -0.31 -14.94 -11.50
C THR A 299 0.62 -14.55 -10.36
N VAL A 300 1.47 -13.57 -10.59
CA VAL A 300 2.30 -12.96 -9.55
C VAL A 300 1.67 -11.65 -9.10
N CYS A 301 1.36 -11.54 -7.81
CA CYS A 301 0.99 -10.29 -7.16
C CYS A 301 2.23 -9.64 -6.54
N LEU A 302 2.53 -8.40 -6.90
CA LEU A 302 3.65 -7.67 -6.33
C LEU A 302 3.24 -6.95 -5.05
N VAL A 303 3.73 -7.39 -3.90
CA VAL A 303 3.62 -6.66 -2.63
C VAL A 303 4.77 -5.65 -2.57
N SER A 304 4.51 -4.42 -2.99
CA SER A 304 5.52 -3.41 -3.30
C SER A 304 6.19 -2.78 -2.08
N GLY A 305 5.56 -2.82 -0.91
CA GLY A 305 6.08 -2.27 0.33
C GLY A 305 5.29 -2.70 1.56
N GLY A 306 5.90 -2.53 2.75
CA GLY A 306 5.34 -2.86 4.04
C GLY A 306 5.47 -1.75 5.10
N ASN A 307 5.87 -0.54 4.72
CA ASN A 307 6.10 0.59 5.62
C ASN A 307 4.80 1.28 6.06
N VAL A 308 3.88 0.49 6.60
CA VAL A 308 2.61 0.97 7.12
C VAL A 308 2.80 1.60 8.50
N ASP A 309 2.11 2.70 8.76
CA ASP A 309 2.03 3.28 10.10
C ASP A 309 1.22 2.38 11.03
N VAL A 310 1.72 2.17 12.26
CA VAL A 310 1.10 1.26 13.25
C VAL A 310 -0.31 1.70 13.62
N THR A 311 -0.60 3.00 13.68
CA THR A 311 -1.95 3.52 13.97
C THR A 311 -2.91 3.26 12.81
N THR A 312 -2.42 3.35 11.58
CA THR A 312 -3.18 2.97 10.39
C THR A 312 -3.44 1.46 10.37
N LEU A 313 -2.44 0.64 10.68
CA LEU A 313 -2.57 -0.80 10.77
C LEU A 313 -3.60 -1.20 11.84
N SER A 314 -3.57 -0.59 13.01
CA SER A 314 -4.57 -0.81 14.08
C SER A 314 -5.99 -0.53 13.58
N ARG A 315 -6.22 0.59 12.88
CA ARG A 315 -7.53 0.92 12.28
C ARG A 315 -7.97 -0.09 11.23
N VAL A 316 -7.05 -0.54 10.39
CA VAL A 316 -7.32 -1.55 9.35
C VAL A 316 -7.72 -2.87 10.01
N ILE A 317 -6.98 -3.32 11.02
CA ILE A 317 -7.28 -4.56 11.76
C ILE A 317 -8.67 -4.46 12.40
N THR A 318 -8.94 -3.42 13.16
CA THR A 318 -10.24 -3.22 13.85
C THR A 318 -11.40 -3.23 12.85
N LYS A 319 -11.27 -2.47 11.76
CA LYS A 319 -12.31 -2.39 10.71
C LYS A 319 -12.48 -3.72 9.97
N GLY A 320 -11.39 -4.43 9.71
CA GLY A 320 -11.42 -5.75 9.07
C GLY A 320 -12.09 -6.81 9.94
N LEU A 321 -11.80 -6.82 11.24
CA LEU A 321 -12.43 -7.70 12.21
C LEU A 321 -13.94 -7.43 12.32
N SER A 322 -14.35 -6.16 12.36
CA SER A 322 -15.76 -5.78 12.36
C SER A 322 -16.49 -6.25 11.08
N LYS A 323 -15.91 -6.02 9.89
CA LYS A 323 -16.51 -6.43 8.61
C LYS A 323 -16.58 -7.94 8.43
N SER A 324 -15.63 -8.69 8.98
CA SER A 324 -15.66 -10.15 8.94
C SER A 324 -16.57 -10.78 10.00
N GLY A 325 -17.27 -9.96 10.80
CA GLY A 325 -18.12 -10.42 11.89
C GLY A 325 -17.34 -11.07 13.04
N ARG A 326 -16.08 -10.67 13.23
CA ARG A 326 -15.25 -11.16 14.35
C ARG A 326 -15.27 -10.21 15.54
N ILE A 327 -15.73 -8.99 15.34
CA ILE A 327 -16.06 -8.01 16.37
C ILE A 327 -17.41 -7.39 16.02
N VAL A 328 -18.29 -7.28 17.03
CA VAL A 328 -19.58 -6.60 16.91
C VAL A 328 -19.84 -5.75 18.16
N GLU A 329 -20.47 -4.61 17.97
CA GLU A 329 -21.02 -3.82 19.08
C GLU A 329 -22.52 -4.03 19.12
N ILE A 330 -23.03 -4.42 20.27
CA ILE A 330 -24.45 -4.66 20.54
C ILE A 330 -24.90 -3.75 21.67
N SER A 331 -26.00 -3.04 21.46
CA SER A 331 -26.65 -2.21 22.48
C SER A 331 -28.04 -2.74 22.78
N THR A 332 -28.39 -2.84 24.05
CA THR A 332 -29.73 -3.29 24.48
C THR A 332 -30.19 -2.54 25.75
N LYS A 333 -31.51 -2.44 25.91
CA LYS A 333 -32.12 -1.96 27.15
C LYS A 333 -32.17 -3.05 28.19
N VAL A 334 -31.79 -2.74 29.42
CA VAL A 334 -31.80 -3.62 30.56
C VAL A 334 -32.53 -2.93 31.72
N THR A 335 -33.38 -3.68 32.46
CA THR A 335 -34.02 -3.15 33.67
C THR A 335 -32.95 -2.78 34.70
N ASP A 336 -33.00 -1.58 35.27
CA ASP A 336 -32.02 -1.13 36.26
C ASP A 336 -32.34 -1.72 37.65
N LYS A 337 -32.01 -2.97 37.81
CA LYS A 337 -32.16 -3.76 39.07
C LYS A 337 -30.95 -4.67 39.29
N PRO A 338 -30.63 -4.95 40.58
CA PRO A 338 -29.59 -5.93 40.88
C PRO A 338 -29.84 -7.28 40.20
N GLY A 339 -28.82 -7.85 39.55
CA GLY A 339 -28.88 -9.14 38.83
C GLY A 339 -29.22 -9.03 37.35
N SER A 340 -29.85 -7.95 36.86
CA SER A 340 -30.25 -7.84 35.44
C SER A 340 -29.05 -7.87 34.48
N LEU A 341 -27.97 -7.17 34.81
CA LEU A 341 -26.74 -7.19 34.02
C LEU A 341 -26.11 -8.59 34.03
N MET A 342 -26.12 -9.27 35.17
CA MET A 342 -25.57 -10.62 35.28
C MET A 342 -26.30 -11.60 34.36
N GLN A 343 -27.61 -11.50 34.24
CA GLN A 343 -28.42 -12.34 33.34
C GLN A 343 -28.07 -12.09 31.88
N LEU A 344 -27.88 -10.83 31.47
CA LEU A 344 -27.44 -10.46 30.12
C LEU A 344 -26.07 -11.07 29.82
N LEU A 345 -25.11 -10.91 30.73
CA LEU A 345 -23.75 -11.41 30.57
C LEU A 345 -23.69 -12.93 30.53
N GLN A 346 -24.59 -13.63 31.26
CA GLN A 346 -24.69 -15.09 31.20
C GLN A 346 -25.08 -15.56 29.79
N ILE A 347 -26.05 -14.92 29.14
CA ILE A 347 -26.46 -15.26 27.76
C ILE A 347 -25.28 -15.09 26.77
N ILE A 348 -24.53 -14.00 26.90
CA ILE A 348 -23.35 -13.78 26.08
C ILE A 348 -22.28 -14.84 26.30
N SER A 349 -22.02 -15.19 27.58
CA SER A 349 -21.07 -16.24 27.96
C SER A 349 -21.49 -17.60 27.40
N ASP A 350 -22.76 -17.98 27.54
CA ASP A 350 -23.29 -19.26 27.06
C ASP A 350 -23.28 -19.37 25.54
N SER A 351 -23.36 -18.23 24.82
CA SER A 351 -23.21 -18.19 23.37
C SER A 351 -21.75 -18.41 22.92
N GLY A 352 -20.78 -18.32 23.83
CA GLY A 352 -19.36 -18.49 23.55
C GLY A 352 -18.68 -17.26 22.92
N ALA A 353 -19.26 -16.06 23.11
CA ALA A 353 -18.63 -14.80 22.76
C ALA A 353 -17.81 -14.25 23.93
N ASN A 354 -16.68 -13.59 23.60
CA ASN A 354 -15.86 -12.89 24.58
C ASN A 354 -16.21 -11.40 24.61
N ILE A 355 -16.22 -10.79 25.81
CA ILE A 355 -16.53 -9.37 25.98
C ILE A 355 -15.24 -8.55 25.96
N VAL A 356 -15.07 -7.70 24.94
CA VAL A 356 -13.93 -6.79 24.80
C VAL A 356 -14.12 -5.56 25.68
N SER A 357 -15.33 -4.98 25.65
CA SER A 357 -15.70 -3.86 26.50
C SER A 357 -17.20 -3.85 26.80
N ILE A 358 -17.56 -3.22 27.90
CA ILE A 358 -18.95 -3.02 28.31
C ILE A 358 -19.11 -1.59 28.83
N SER A 359 -20.18 -0.93 28.43
CA SER A 359 -20.63 0.36 28.95
C SER A 359 -22.06 0.22 29.46
N HIS A 360 -22.30 0.75 30.65
CA HIS A 360 -23.60 0.74 31.32
C HIS A 360 -24.03 2.19 31.60
N SER A 361 -25.00 2.71 30.84
CA SER A 361 -25.46 4.08 30.93
C SER A 361 -26.89 4.17 31.47
N ARG A 362 -27.10 5.01 32.51
CA ARG A 362 -28.39 5.39 33.05
C ARG A 362 -28.89 6.73 32.52
N GLU A 363 -28.03 7.50 31.91
CA GLU A 363 -28.28 8.89 31.47
C GLU A 363 -28.64 9.02 30.00
N ASP A 364 -28.88 7.88 29.33
CA ASP A 364 -29.21 7.88 27.90
C ASP A 364 -30.62 8.41 27.68
N ARG A 365 -30.80 9.34 26.74
CA ARG A 365 -32.09 9.98 26.41
C ARG A 365 -33.15 9.01 25.88
N HIS A 366 -32.74 7.80 25.47
CA HIS A 366 -33.61 6.75 24.94
C HIS A 366 -33.97 5.69 25.98
N SER A 367 -33.52 5.86 27.25
CA SER A 367 -33.87 4.98 28.35
C SER A 367 -35.04 5.50 29.17
N ASP A 368 -35.92 4.59 29.59
CA ASP A 368 -36.98 4.91 30.56
C ASP A 368 -36.38 5.04 31.99
N VAL A 369 -37.09 5.71 32.91
CA VAL A 369 -36.59 5.94 34.28
C VAL A 369 -36.19 4.67 35.04
N GLY A 370 -36.73 3.51 34.70
CA GLY A 370 -36.41 2.20 35.32
C GLY A 370 -35.53 1.30 34.48
N ALA A 371 -34.89 1.84 33.45
CA ALA A 371 -34.05 1.09 32.54
C ALA A 371 -32.69 1.75 32.34
N CYS A 372 -31.70 0.98 31.90
CA CYS A 372 -30.39 1.45 31.49
C CYS A 372 -30.05 0.87 30.12
N ILE A 373 -29.14 1.50 29.43
CA ILE A 373 -28.57 0.98 28.17
C ILE A 373 -27.24 0.30 28.48
N VAL A 374 -27.11 -0.92 28.03
CA VAL A 374 -25.86 -1.67 28.06
C VAL A 374 -25.36 -1.82 26.64
N THR A 375 -24.17 -1.28 26.36
CA THR A 375 -23.46 -1.42 25.10
C THR A 375 -22.25 -2.33 25.33
N MET A 376 -22.13 -3.38 24.52
CA MET A 376 -21.06 -4.36 24.61
C MET A 376 -20.35 -4.46 23.27
N VAL A 377 -19.01 -4.47 23.28
CA VAL A 377 -18.20 -4.89 22.15
C VAL A 377 -17.82 -6.36 22.39
N LEU A 378 -18.21 -7.21 21.46
CA LEU A 378 -18.04 -8.66 21.58
C LEU A 378 -17.07 -9.18 20.52
N GLU A 379 -16.16 -10.07 20.94
CA GLU A 379 -15.42 -10.94 20.05
C GLU A 379 -16.28 -12.14 19.66
N THR A 380 -16.42 -12.35 18.35
CA THR A 380 -17.28 -13.38 17.77
C THR A 380 -16.51 -14.18 16.71
N ARG A 381 -17.03 -15.33 16.28
CA ARG A 381 -16.35 -16.19 15.30
C ARG A 381 -16.53 -15.70 13.86
N ASN A 382 -17.74 -15.25 13.53
CA ASN A 382 -18.15 -14.82 12.18
C ASN A 382 -19.56 -14.20 12.23
N GLN A 383 -20.09 -13.78 11.08
CA GLN A 383 -21.42 -13.19 10.97
C GLN A 383 -22.56 -14.12 11.43
N ALA A 384 -22.44 -15.44 11.19
CA ALA A 384 -23.46 -16.40 11.65
C ALA A 384 -23.50 -16.48 13.19
N HIS A 385 -22.35 -16.37 13.84
CA HIS A 385 -22.28 -16.32 15.30
C HIS A 385 -22.92 -15.04 15.87
N ILE A 386 -22.75 -13.90 15.20
CA ILE A 386 -23.45 -12.66 15.59
C ILE A 386 -24.96 -12.87 15.52
N GLN A 387 -25.49 -13.41 14.42
CA GLN A 387 -26.90 -13.71 14.24
C GLN A 387 -27.44 -14.65 15.33
N GLN A 388 -26.67 -15.66 15.70
CA GLN A 388 -27.04 -16.55 16.82
C GLN A 388 -27.18 -15.79 18.13
N ILE A 389 -26.21 -14.92 18.47
CA ILE A 389 -26.26 -14.09 19.69
C ILE A 389 -27.48 -13.15 19.68
N GLU A 390 -27.77 -12.51 18.55
CA GLU A 390 -28.93 -11.63 18.38
C GLU A 390 -30.25 -12.39 18.57
N MET A 391 -30.34 -13.61 18.05
CA MET A 391 -31.52 -14.48 18.26
C MET A 391 -31.69 -14.87 19.72
N GLU A 392 -30.62 -15.29 20.41
CA GLU A 392 -30.66 -15.65 21.84
C GLU A 392 -31.08 -14.44 22.70
N LEU A 393 -30.50 -13.25 22.46
CA LEU A 393 -30.90 -12.05 23.17
C LEU A 393 -32.38 -11.73 22.95
N THR A 394 -32.87 -11.85 21.71
CA THR A 394 -34.29 -11.61 21.37
C THR A 394 -35.21 -12.65 22.05
N ALA A 395 -34.84 -13.92 22.08
CA ALA A 395 -35.59 -14.98 22.76
C ALA A 395 -35.73 -14.70 24.26
N HIS A 396 -34.72 -14.09 24.86
CA HIS A 396 -34.73 -13.67 26.28
C HIS A 396 -35.30 -12.26 26.49
N ARG A 397 -36.01 -11.69 25.46
CA ARG A 397 -36.69 -10.37 25.49
C ARG A 397 -35.79 -9.16 25.63
N TYR A 398 -34.51 -9.29 25.27
CA TYR A 398 -33.65 -8.13 25.09
C TYR A 398 -33.89 -7.52 23.72
N HIS A 399 -34.27 -6.24 23.69
CA HIS A 399 -34.48 -5.50 22.45
C HIS A 399 -33.18 -4.87 21.99
N LEU A 400 -32.68 -5.32 20.85
CA LEU A 400 -31.50 -4.74 20.25
C LEU A 400 -31.83 -3.34 19.70
N MET A 401 -30.97 -2.38 20.02
CA MET A 401 -31.11 -1.02 19.51
C MET A 401 -30.45 -0.97 18.12
N ASN A 402 -31.24 -0.61 17.10
CA ASN A 402 -30.68 -0.35 15.76
C ASN A 402 -29.81 0.90 15.83
N ARG A 403 -28.66 0.82 15.21
CA ARG A 403 -27.76 1.96 14.97
C ARG A 403 -28.29 2.92 13.94
#